data_961013f0e447fbcf84a5171c020d8651
#
_entry.id   961013f0e447fbcf84a5171c020d8651
#
_cell.length_a   1.000
_cell.length_b   1.000
_cell.length_c   1.000
_cell.angle_alpha   90.00
_cell.angle_beta   90.00
_cell.angle_gamma   90.00
#
_symmetry.space_group_name_H-M   'P 1'
#
loop_
_entity.id
_entity.type
_entity.pdbx_description
1 polymer ?
#
loop_
_entity_poly.entity_id
_entity_poly.type
_entity_poly.pdbx_seq_one_letter_code
_entity_poly.pdbx_strand_id
1 'polypeptide(L)'
;MKLIKLIKLILTVLVAMTCIAGYAQDNSQAVLDNVFSRKSVRAYTDQDVTPEQVETILKAAMAAPSGMNMQPWRFVVIREQATKDKLAVGFNKMIAKSPVVIVVCGKTTGKMGGENPNWTADCAAATENLLLAVEALGLGAVWTACYPYDDRMKPTIEALGLPKDISPYCIVPVGYPAGKDKPKDKWKPENIHYDKW
;
A
#
# COMPACT_ATOMS: atom_id res chain seq x y z
N MET A 1 11.35 -51.92 26.21
CA MET A 1 10.12 -51.25 25.78
C MET A 1 10.02 -49.76 26.19
N LYS A 2 10.23 -49.37 27.43
CA LYS A 2 10.13 -47.96 27.89
C LYS A 2 11.14 -47.03 27.24
N LEU A 3 12.42 -47.44 27.07
CA LEU A 3 13.45 -46.61 26.45
C LEU A 3 13.17 -46.27 24.97
N ILE A 4 12.68 -47.23 24.19
CA ILE A 4 12.34 -47.04 22.79
C ILE A 4 11.17 -46.04 22.61
N LYS A 5 10.18 -46.11 23.54
CA LYS A 5 9.06 -45.15 23.54
C LYS A 5 9.54 -43.74 23.88
N LEU A 6 10.48 -43.60 24.81
CA LEU A 6 11.05 -42.31 25.20
C LEU A 6 11.86 -41.70 24.05
N ILE A 7 12.70 -42.50 23.38
CA ILE A 7 13.49 -42.05 22.23
C ILE A 7 12.55 -41.57 21.07
N LYS A 8 11.49 -42.34 20.78
CA LYS A 8 10.52 -41.92 19.76
C LYS A 8 9.81 -40.60 20.12
N LEU A 9 9.45 -40.44 21.40
CA LEU A 9 8.81 -39.21 21.88
C LEU A 9 9.76 -37.99 21.72
N ILE A 10 11.01 -38.13 22.11
CA ILE A 10 12.03 -37.08 22.00
C ILE A 10 12.27 -36.75 20.53
N LEU A 11 12.37 -37.73 19.62
CA LEU A 11 12.51 -37.49 18.18
C LEU A 11 11.32 -36.73 17.59
N THR A 12 10.10 -37.11 18.00
CA THR A 12 8.87 -36.44 17.53
C THR A 12 8.82 -34.97 17.99
N VAL A 13 9.20 -34.69 19.24
CA VAL A 13 9.27 -33.32 19.78
C VAL A 13 10.37 -32.51 19.08
N LEU A 14 11.53 -33.10 18.80
CA LEU A 14 12.61 -32.41 18.06
C LEU A 14 12.18 -32.06 16.65
N VAL A 15 11.53 -32.97 15.93
CA VAL A 15 11.01 -32.73 14.57
C VAL A 15 9.91 -31.66 14.59
N ALA A 16 9.02 -31.68 15.59
CA ALA A 16 8.00 -30.65 15.73
C ALA A 16 8.61 -29.26 16.01
N MET A 17 9.64 -29.16 16.86
CA MET A 17 10.35 -27.91 17.13
C MET A 17 11.09 -27.36 15.90
N THR A 18 11.72 -28.22 15.09
CA THR A 18 12.37 -27.76 13.85
C THR A 18 11.37 -27.27 12.80
N CYS A 19 10.20 -27.90 12.71
CA CYS A 19 9.12 -27.41 11.81
C CYS A 19 8.61 -26.04 12.24
N ILE A 20 8.36 -25.82 13.55
CA ILE A 20 7.85 -24.52 14.05
C ILE A 20 8.89 -23.41 13.84
N ALA A 21 10.17 -23.68 14.06
CA ALA A 21 11.24 -22.70 13.80
C ALA A 21 11.37 -22.38 12.31
N GLY A 22 11.22 -23.35 11.42
CA GLY A 22 11.20 -23.16 9.97
C GLY A 22 10.04 -22.29 9.51
N TYR A 23 8.84 -22.48 10.02
CA TYR A 23 7.67 -21.66 9.70
C TYR A 23 7.82 -20.19 10.13
N ALA A 24 8.41 -19.94 11.32
CA ALA A 24 8.61 -18.58 11.80
C ALA A 24 9.67 -17.82 10.97
N GLN A 25 10.73 -18.49 10.56
CA GLN A 25 11.77 -17.91 9.70
C GLN A 25 11.26 -17.65 8.27
N ASP A 26 10.45 -18.54 7.74
CA ASP A 26 9.85 -18.41 6.40
C ASP A 26 8.88 -17.21 6.35
N ASN A 27 8.05 -17.02 7.38
CA ASN A 27 7.14 -15.88 7.46
C ASN A 27 7.87 -14.53 7.53
N SER A 28 8.98 -14.43 8.27
CA SER A 28 9.77 -13.19 8.36
C SER A 28 10.41 -12.85 7.03
N GLN A 29 10.99 -13.84 6.34
CA GLN A 29 11.59 -13.65 5.04
C GLN A 29 10.54 -13.24 4.00
N ALA A 30 9.35 -13.85 3.99
CA ALA A 30 8.28 -13.51 3.08
C ALA A 30 7.83 -12.04 3.21
N VAL A 31 7.80 -11.50 4.44
CA VAL A 31 7.50 -10.07 4.66
C VAL A 31 8.59 -9.17 4.07
N LEU A 32 9.87 -9.51 4.31
CA LEU A 32 11.00 -8.74 3.77
C LEU A 32 11.06 -8.82 2.24
N ASP A 33 10.85 -9.99 1.68
CA ASP A 33 10.81 -10.20 0.23
C ASP A 33 9.71 -9.35 -0.42
N ASN A 34 8.53 -9.27 0.20
CA ASN A 34 7.45 -8.40 -0.27
C ASN A 34 7.83 -6.92 -0.25
N VAL A 35 8.51 -6.45 0.80
CA VAL A 35 9.00 -5.07 0.90
C VAL A 35 10.03 -4.77 -0.19
N PHE A 36 10.97 -5.69 -0.41
CA PHE A 36 12.06 -5.49 -1.37
C PHE A 36 11.65 -5.71 -2.82
N SER A 37 10.64 -6.56 -3.08
CA SER A 37 10.10 -6.80 -4.44
C SER A 37 9.18 -5.70 -4.93
N ARG A 38 8.59 -4.89 -4.01
CA ARG A 38 7.66 -3.84 -4.39
C ARG A 38 8.27 -2.86 -5.40
N LYS A 39 7.52 -2.62 -6.44
CA LYS A 39 7.92 -1.77 -7.57
C LYS A 39 6.78 -0.90 -8.06
N SER A 40 7.10 0.14 -8.83
CA SER A 40 6.09 0.97 -9.49
C SER A 40 5.72 0.35 -10.84
N VAL A 41 4.48 -0.07 -10.97
CA VAL A 41 3.89 -0.64 -12.18
C VAL A 41 3.02 0.42 -12.86
N ARG A 42 3.19 0.62 -14.16
CA ARG A 42 2.50 1.68 -14.94
C ARG A 42 1.78 1.15 -16.18
N ALA A 43 1.83 -0.15 -16.43
CA ALA A 43 1.10 -0.81 -17.50
C ALA A 43 0.36 -2.02 -16.94
N TYR A 44 -0.91 -2.14 -17.26
CA TYR A 44 -1.81 -3.13 -16.70
C TYR A 44 -2.45 -3.94 -17.82
N THR A 45 -2.80 -5.20 -17.52
CA THR A 45 -3.65 -6.03 -18.36
C THR A 45 -5.12 -5.62 -18.18
N ASP A 46 -6.00 -6.15 -19.04
CA ASP A 46 -7.45 -5.94 -18.94
C ASP A 46 -8.11 -6.82 -17.86
N GLN A 47 -7.32 -7.66 -17.15
CA GLN A 47 -7.84 -8.51 -16.07
C GLN A 47 -8.34 -7.63 -14.92
N ASP A 48 -9.58 -7.87 -14.50
CA ASP A 48 -10.20 -7.09 -13.41
C ASP A 48 -9.57 -7.42 -12.03
N VAL A 49 -9.57 -6.45 -11.16
CA VAL A 49 -9.20 -6.58 -9.74
C VAL A 49 -10.48 -6.83 -8.94
N THR A 50 -10.57 -7.95 -8.24
CA THR A 50 -11.82 -8.33 -7.58
C THR A 50 -12.18 -7.41 -6.41
N PRO A 51 -13.47 -7.32 -6.02
CA PRO A 51 -13.88 -6.58 -4.83
C PRO A 51 -13.17 -7.02 -3.57
N GLU A 52 -12.91 -8.32 -3.39
CA GLU A 52 -12.23 -8.89 -2.23
C GLU A 52 -10.76 -8.49 -2.18
N GLN A 53 -10.09 -8.41 -3.33
CA GLN A 53 -8.73 -7.87 -3.42
C GLN A 53 -8.70 -6.40 -3.03
N VAL A 54 -9.62 -5.59 -3.53
CA VAL A 54 -9.73 -4.18 -3.15
C VAL A 54 -9.98 -4.02 -1.65
N GLU A 55 -10.89 -4.80 -1.09
CA GLU A 55 -11.16 -4.79 0.36
C GLU A 55 -9.91 -5.14 1.18
N THR A 56 -9.16 -6.16 0.77
CA THR A 56 -7.91 -6.55 1.42
C THR A 56 -6.87 -5.43 1.37
N ILE A 57 -6.72 -4.77 0.22
CA ILE A 57 -5.82 -3.62 0.04
C ILE A 57 -6.22 -2.46 0.98
N LEU A 58 -7.50 -2.16 1.07
CA LEU A 58 -7.99 -1.08 1.93
C LEU A 58 -7.85 -1.41 3.44
N LYS A 59 -8.07 -2.66 3.84
CA LYS A 59 -7.80 -3.11 5.22
C LYS A 59 -6.33 -2.95 5.59
N ALA A 60 -5.42 -3.32 4.69
CA ALA A 60 -3.98 -3.13 4.90
C ALA A 60 -3.62 -1.64 5.01
N ALA A 61 -4.18 -0.79 4.13
CA ALA A 61 -4.00 0.65 4.21
C ALA A 61 -4.45 1.22 5.55
N MET A 62 -5.63 0.82 6.04
CA MET A 62 -6.20 1.28 7.30
C MET A 62 -5.47 0.72 8.54
N ALA A 63 -4.63 -0.30 8.39
CA ALA A 63 -3.78 -0.82 9.46
C ALA A 63 -2.53 0.05 9.72
N ALA A 64 -2.31 1.10 8.94
CA ALA A 64 -1.19 2.02 9.12
C ALA A 64 -1.28 2.75 10.47
N PRO A 65 -0.15 3.13 11.08
CA PRO A 65 -0.15 4.04 12.22
C PRO A 65 -0.56 5.45 11.81
N SER A 66 -1.08 6.23 12.76
CA SER A 66 -1.37 7.66 12.55
C SER A 66 -1.11 8.47 13.83
N GLY A 67 -0.76 9.74 13.67
CA GLY A 67 -0.54 10.64 14.78
C GLY A 67 -1.76 10.66 15.73
N MET A 68 -1.55 10.35 17.02
CA MET A 68 -2.62 10.22 18.04
C MET A 68 -3.79 9.31 17.62
N ASN A 69 -3.53 8.34 16.79
CA ASN A 69 -4.55 7.45 16.19
C ASN A 69 -5.72 8.23 15.55
N MET A 70 -5.38 9.30 14.84
CA MET A 70 -6.37 10.19 14.20
C MET A 70 -7.07 9.56 13.00
N GLN A 71 -6.38 8.65 12.27
CA GLN A 71 -6.90 7.93 11.10
C GLN A 71 -7.57 8.87 10.09
N PRO A 72 -6.85 9.91 9.60
CA PRO A 72 -7.43 10.94 8.77
C PRO A 72 -7.74 10.48 7.35
N TRP A 73 -7.17 9.36 6.92
CA TRP A 73 -7.31 8.84 5.57
C TRP A 73 -8.75 8.57 5.18
N ARG A 74 -9.06 8.84 3.93
CA ARG A 74 -10.27 8.49 3.22
C ARG A 74 -9.86 7.90 1.87
N PHE A 75 -10.61 6.93 1.39
CA PHE A 75 -10.31 6.25 0.14
C PHE A 75 -11.51 6.37 -0.80
N VAL A 76 -11.24 6.77 -2.05
CA VAL A 76 -12.25 6.73 -3.11
C VAL A 76 -11.80 5.67 -4.11
N VAL A 77 -12.61 4.61 -4.24
CA VAL A 77 -12.36 3.52 -5.19
C VAL A 77 -13.14 3.79 -6.47
N ILE A 78 -12.46 3.82 -7.61
CA ILE A 78 -13.02 4.24 -8.89
C ILE A 78 -12.82 3.10 -9.90
N ARG A 79 -13.94 2.66 -10.47
CA ARG A 79 -14.01 1.69 -11.58
C ARG A 79 -14.64 2.32 -12.81
N GLU A 80 -15.46 3.35 -12.63
CA GLU A 80 -16.14 4.04 -13.70
C GLU A 80 -15.14 4.71 -14.64
N GLN A 81 -15.23 4.38 -15.94
CA GLN A 81 -14.28 4.87 -16.95
C GLN A 81 -14.35 6.40 -17.08
N ALA A 82 -15.55 6.99 -17.10
CA ALA A 82 -15.71 8.43 -17.23
C ALA A 82 -15.01 9.22 -16.09
N THR A 83 -15.03 8.70 -14.87
CA THR A 83 -14.33 9.29 -13.72
C THR A 83 -12.82 9.09 -13.82
N LYS A 84 -12.36 7.90 -14.25
CA LYS A 84 -10.92 7.64 -14.51
C LYS A 84 -10.37 8.56 -15.60
N ASP A 85 -11.14 8.81 -16.66
CA ASP A 85 -10.76 9.71 -17.76
C ASP A 85 -10.60 11.15 -17.27
N LYS A 86 -11.50 11.64 -16.42
CA LYS A 86 -11.38 12.95 -15.78
C LYS A 86 -10.12 13.07 -14.92
N LEU A 87 -9.81 12.05 -14.13
CA LEU A 87 -8.61 12.02 -13.30
C LEU A 87 -7.32 11.93 -14.12
N ALA A 88 -7.37 11.35 -15.32
CA ALA A 88 -6.22 11.24 -16.20
C ALA A 88 -5.82 12.58 -16.84
N VAL A 89 -6.69 13.57 -16.82
CA VAL A 89 -6.40 14.93 -17.30
C VAL A 89 -5.36 15.56 -16.37
N GLY A 90 -4.18 15.91 -16.90
CA GLY A 90 -3.05 16.40 -16.10
C GLY A 90 -2.19 15.33 -15.44
N PHE A 91 -2.59 14.07 -15.55
CA PHE A 91 -1.82 12.89 -15.13
C PHE A 91 -1.45 12.00 -16.33
N ASN A 92 -0.73 10.93 -16.05
CA ASN A 92 -0.37 9.95 -17.06
C ASN A 92 -1.60 9.12 -17.47
N LYS A 93 -1.72 8.80 -18.77
CA LYS A 93 -2.77 7.93 -19.35
C LYS A 93 -2.93 6.56 -18.65
N MET A 94 -1.97 6.13 -17.84
CA MET A 94 -2.07 4.90 -17.05
C MET A 94 -3.25 4.88 -16.09
N ILE A 95 -3.71 6.05 -15.58
CA ILE A 95 -4.87 6.14 -14.68
C ILE A 95 -6.13 5.67 -15.40
N ALA A 96 -6.37 6.18 -16.62
CA ALA A 96 -7.52 5.80 -17.43
C ALA A 96 -7.49 4.31 -17.85
N LYS A 97 -6.29 3.72 -17.99
CA LYS A 97 -6.09 2.35 -18.45
C LYS A 97 -6.07 1.30 -17.34
N SER A 98 -6.03 1.70 -16.08
CA SER A 98 -6.03 0.73 -14.98
C SER A 98 -7.43 0.17 -14.71
N PRO A 99 -7.57 -1.11 -14.32
CA PRO A 99 -8.86 -1.70 -13.96
C PRO A 99 -9.53 -0.97 -12.80
N VAL A 100 -8.76 -0.57 -11.79
CA VAL A 100 -9.25 0.18 -10.64
C VAL A 100 -8.27 1.30 -10.26
N VAL A 101 -8.80 2.40 -9.78
CA VAL A 101 -8.02 3.52 -9.21
C VAL A 101 -8.45 3.73 -7.77
N ILE A 102 -7.49 3.88 -6.87
CA ILE A 102 -7.73 4.25 -5.48
C ILE A 102 -7.14 5.63 -5.24
N VAL A 103 -8.00 6.60 -4.94
CA VAL A 103 -7.54 7.92 -4.51
C VAL A 103 -7.47 7.93 -2.99
N VAL A 104 -6.27 8.16 -2.48
CA VAL A 104 -6.04 8.36 -1.05
C VAL A 104 -6.23 9.83 -0.77
N CYS A 105 -7.15 10.14 0.14
CA CYS A 105 -7.46 11.48 0.60
C CYS A 105 -7.22 11.56 2.11
N GLY A 106 -7.00 12.76 2.61
CA GLY A 106 -6.85 13.00 4.04
C GLY A 106 -7.80 14.08 4.54
N LYS A 107 -8.33 13.87 5.76
CA LYS A 107 -9.02 14.90 6.49
C LYS A 107 -7.99 15.89 7.03
N THR A 108 -8.08 17.15 6.58
CA THR A 108 -7.11 18.20 6.91
C THR A 108 -7.39 18.87 8.26
N THR A 109 -8.55 18.58 8.85
CA THR A 109 -8.95 19.13 10.15
C THR A 109 -8.77 18.12 11.28
N GLY A 110 -8.27 18.60 12.43
CA GLY A 110 -8.14 17.81 13.66
C GLY A 110 -9.46 17.62 14.41
N LYS A 111 -9.44 16.78 15.46
CA LYS A 111 -10.64 16.46 16.29
C LYS A 111 -11.27 17.69 16.97
N MET A 112 -10.50 18.72 17.26
CA MET A 112 -10.96 19.96 17.91
C MET A 112 -11.13 21.13 16.93
N GLY A 113 -11.23 20.84 15.62
CA GLY A 113 -11.52 21.85 14.60
C GLY A 113 -10.33 22.64 14.05
N GLY A 114 -9.12 22.44 14.56
CA GLY A 114 -7.89 23.04 14.00
C GLY A 114 -7.32 22.23 12.84
N GLU A 115 -6.19 22.67 12.29
CA GLU A 115 -5.44 21.90 11.30
C GLU A 115 -4.93 20.58 11.88
N ASN A 116 -4.91 19.54 11.06
CA ASN A 116 -4.23 18.28 11.37
C ASN A 116 -2.85 18.28 10.67
N PRO A 117 -1.76 18.64 11.35
CA PRO A 117 -0.45 18.76 10.70
C PRO A 117 0.11 17.42 10.21
N ASN A 118 -0.40 16.30 10.72
CA ASN A 118 0.11 14.96 10.42
C ASN A 118 -0.64 14.26 9.28
N TRP A 119 -1.70 14.87 8.74
CA TRP A 119 -2.55 14.17 7.77
C TRP A 119 -1.78 13.62 6.55
N THR A 120 -0.76 14.33 6.08
CA THR A 120 0.07 13.90 4.94
C THR A 120 0.94 12.70 5.31
N ALA A 121 1.58 12.73 6.48
CA ALA A 121 2.40 11.62 6.98
C ALA A 121 1.55 10.37 7.22
N ASP A 122 0.37 10.56 7.83
CA ASP A 122 -0.59 9.47 8.08
C ASP A 122 -1.07 8.85 6.76
N CYS A 123 -1.43 9.68 5.77
CA CYS A 123 -1.80 9.22 4.43
C CYS A 123 -0.63 8.53 3.70
N ALA A 124 0.62 8.98 3.91
CA ALA A 124 1.79 8.34 3.34
C ALA A 124 1.97 6.92 3.90
N ALA A 125 1.85 6.75 5.21
CA ALA A 125 1.92 5.44 5.87
C ALA A 125 0.84 4.49 5.33
N ALA A 126 -0.41 4.97 5.24
CA ALA A 126 -1.52 4.20 4.67
C ALA A 126 -1.29 3.84 3.20
N THR A 127 -0.71 4.75 2.41
CA THR A 127 -0.40 4.50 1.00
C THR A 127 0.69 3.44 0.85
N GLU A 128 1.74 3.45 1.66
CA GLU A 128 2.77 2.41 1.57
C GLU A 128 2.22 1.04 1.96
N ASN A 129 1.41 0.93 3.02
CA ASN A 129 0.72 -0.31 3.35
C ASN A 129 -0.17 -0.81 2.20
N LEU A 130 -0.89 0.10 1.52
CA LEU A 130 -1.67 -0.20 0.32
C LEU A 130 -0.78 -0.81 -0.77
N LEU A 131 0.36 -0.19 -1.06
CA LEU A 131 1.28 -0.64 -2.11
C LEU A 131 1.90 -2.01 -1.78
N LEU A 132 2.22 -2.26 -0.52
CA LEU A 132 2.73 -3.56 -0.06
C LEU A 132 1.66 -4.66 -0.18
N ALA A 133 0.40 -4.35 0.13
CA ALA A 133 -0.70 -5.29 -0.05
C ALA A 133 -0.95 -5.60 -1.54
N VAL A 134 -0.85 -4.59 -2.41
CA VAL A 134 -0.94 -4.79 -3.86
C VAL A 134 0.15 -5.75 -4.37
N GLU A 135 1.40 -5.57 -3.94
CA GLU A 135 2.52 -6.46 -4.30
C GLU A 135 2.28 -7.88 -3.79
N ALA A 136 1.86 -8.03 -2.53
CA ALA A 136 1.57 -9.35 -1.92
C ALA A 136 0.46 -10.12 -2.63
N LEU A 137 -0.49 -9.41 -3.26
CA LEU A 137 -1.57 -10.00 -4.05
C LEU A 137 -1.18 -10.30 -5.51
N GLY A 138 0.08 -10.11 -5.90
CA GLY A 138 0.55 -10.27 -7.27
C GLY A 138 0.02 -9.20 -8.23
N LEU A 139 -0.51 -8.11 -7.70
CA LEU A 139 -0.96 -6.94 -8.45
C LEU A 139 0.18 -5.92 -8.60
N GLY A 140 -0.05 -4.91 -9.40
CA GLY A 140 0.86 -3.78 -9.59
C GLY A 140 0.17 -2.46 -9.34
N ALA A 141 0.92 -1.50 -8.82
CA ALA A 141 0.45 -0.14 -8.61
C ALA A 141 1.59 0.88 -8.73
N VAL A 142 1.23 2.14 -8.79
CA VAL A 142 2.18 3.25 -8.65
C VAL A 142 1.57 4.39 -7.85
N TRP A 143 2.36 4.95 -6.97
CA TRP A 143 2.01 6.19 -6.27
C TRP A 143 2.15 7.38 -7.21
N THR A 144 1.05 8.03 -7.53
CA THR A 144 1.04 9.26 -8.32
C THR A 144 0.68 10.43 -7.41
N ALA A 145 1.64 11.30 -7.14
CA ALA A 145 1.44 12.43 -6.23
C ALA A 145 0.33 13.37 -6.73
N CYS A 146 -0.59 13.72 -5.86
CA CYS A 146 -1.59 14.75 -6.07
C CYS A 146 -1.28 15.99 -5.23
N TYR A 147 -1.21 15.84 -3.90
CA TYR A 147 -0.74 16.88 -3.00
C TYR A 147 0.80 17.02 -3.09
N PRO A 148 1.38 18.24 -3.03
CA PRO A 148 0.72 19.55 -2.86
C PRO A 148 0.49 20.32 -4.19
N TYR A 149 0.29 19.64 -5.30
CA TYR A 149 0.23 20.24 -6.64
C TYR A 149 -1.18 20.69 -6.98
N ASP A 150 -1.41 22.00 -7.04
CA ASP A 150 -2.71 22.60 -7.32
C ASP A 150 -3.31 22.17 -8.66
N ASP A 151 -2.47 22.03 -9.69
CA ASP A 151 -2.85 21.58 -11.03
C ASP A 151 -3.37 20.13 -11.06
N ARG A 152 -3.11 19.36 -9.99
CA ARG A 152 -3.57 17.98 -9.79
C ARG A 152 -4.69 17.90 -8.76
N MET A 153 -4.60 18.68 -7.69
CA MET A 153 -5.58 18.68 -6.61
C MET A 153 -6.93 19.22 -7.06
N LYS A 154 -6.95 20.39 -7.72
CA LYS A 154 -8.18 21.03 -8.15
C LYS A 154 -9.05 20.15 -9.06
N PRO A 155 -8.52 19.59 -10.17
CA PRO A 155 -9.32 18.68 -11.01
C PRO A 155 -9.74 17.41 -10.27
N THR A 156 -8.93 16.89 -9.32
CA THR A 156 -9.31 15.71 -8.54
C THR A 156 -10.44 16.02 -7.56
N ILE A 157 -10.40 17.16 -6.88
CA ILE A 157 -11.47 17.62 -5.99
C ILE A 157 -12.77 17.76 -6.76
N GLU A 158 -12.72 18.41 -7.93
CA GLU A 158 -13.87 18.62 -8.78
C GLU A 158 -14.44 17.30 -9.34
N ALA A 159 -13.58 16.44 -9.88
CA ALA A 159 -13.99 15.15 -10.45
C ALA A 159 -14.67 14.23 -9.44
N LEU A 160 -14.25 14.29 -8.17
CA LEU A 160 -14.74 13.43 -7.09
C LEU A 160 -15.76 14.11 -6.16
N GLY A 161 -16.00 15.41 -6.31
CA GLY A 161 -16.90 16.16 -5.42
C GLY A 161 -16.43 16.14 -3.96
N LEU A 162 -15.12 16.26 -3.71
CA LEU A 162 -14.58 16.14 -2.35
C LEU A 162 -15.06 17.28 -1.44
N PRO A 163 -15.45 16.99 -0.17
CA PRO A 163 -15.76 18.01 0.81
C PRO A 163 -14.57 18.95 1.10
N LYS A 164 -14.83 20.16 1.61
CA LYS A 164 -13.79 21.18 1.85
C LYS A 164 -12.70 20.77 2.81
N ASP A 165 -12.98 19.87 3.77
CA ASP A 165 -12.05 19.37 4.77
C ASP A 165 -11.34 18.08 4.35
N ILE A 166 -11.59 17.60 3.12
CA ILE A 166 -10.94 16.42 2.54
C ILE A 166 -10.05 16.85 1.39
N SER A 167 -8.76 16.56 1.51
CA SER A 167 -7.78 16.86 0.47
C SER A 167 -7.28 15.58 -0.20
N PRO A 168 -7.19 15.53 -1.55
CA PRO A 168 -6.59 14.40 -2.25
C PRO A 168 -5.09 14.38 -2.02
N TYR A 169 -4.56 13.25 -1.56
CA TYR A 169 -3.15 13.06 -1.28
C TYR A 169 -2.40 12.45 -2.46
N CYS A 170 -2.87 11.32 -2.94
CA CYS A 170 -2.30 10.66 -4.12
C CYS A 170 -3.36 9.83 -4.86
N ILE A 171 -3.05 9.51 -6.12
CA ILE A 171 -3.85 8.66 -6.99
C ILE A 171 -3.04 7.39 -7.25
N VAL A 172 -3.62 6.23 -6.97
CA VAL A 172 -2.98 4.92 -7.09
C VAL A 172 -3.78 4.06 -8.08
N PRO A 173 -3.38 4.01 -9.36
CA PRO A 173 -3.90 3.02 -10.29
C PRO A 173 -3.41 1.63 -9.89
N VAL A 174 -4.29 0.63 -9.93
CA VAL A 174 -4.05 -0.76 -9.53
C VAL A 174 -4.56 -1.69 -10.61
N GLY A 175 -3.81 -2.76 -10.89
CA GLY A 175 -4.18 -3.79 -11.86
C GLY A 175 -3.13 -4.90 -11.94
N TYR A 176 -3.36 -5.91 -12.76
CA TYR A 176 -2.35 -6.94 -13.03
C TYR A 176 -1.27 -6.38 -13.95
N PRO A 177 0.04 -6.54 -13.61
CA PRO A 177 1.13 -6.00 -14.41
C PRO A 177 1.14 -6.55 -15.83
N ALA A 178 1.22 -5.68 -16.85
CA ALA A 178 1.39 -6.06 -18.26
C ALA A 178 2.86 -6.14 -18.70
N GLY A 179 3.79 -5.65 -17.86
CA GLY A 179 5.21 -5.56 -18.15
C GLY A 179 6.08 -6.35 -17.18
N LYS A 180 7.39 -6.29 -17.40
CA LYS A 180 8.42 -6.88 -16.52
C LYS A 180 9.13 -5.80 -15.72
N ASP A 181 8.35 -5.00 -14.96
CA ASP A 181 8.92 -4.00 -14.06
C ASP A 181 9.79 -4.67 -12.98
N LYS A 182 10.88 -4.01 -12.62
CA LYS A 182 11.81 -4.49 -11.59
C LYS A 182 11.90 -3.50 -10.44
N PRO A 183 12.10 -3.97 -9.20
CA PRO A 183 12.45 -3.08 -8.09
C PRO A 183 13.77 -2.37 -8.40
N LYS A 184 13.91 -1.15 -7.88
CA LYS A 184 15.16 -0.37 -7.99
C LYS A 184 15.99 -0.61 -6.74
N ASP A 185 17.28 -0.80 -6.90
CA ASP A 185 18.21 -0.71 -5.79
C ASP A 185 18.26 0.75 -5.28
N LYS A 186 17.96 0.91 -4.01
CA LYS A 186 17.90 2.21 -3.31
C LYS A 186 18.77 2.22 -2.05
N TRP A 187 19.53 1.14 -1.82
CA TRP A 187 20.40 1.07 -0.67
C TRP A 187 21.53 2.08 -0.79
N LYS A 188 21.64 2.96 0.19
CA LYS A 188 22.64 4.02 0.27
C LYS A 188 23.13 4.14 1.71
N PRO A 189 24.20 3.41 2.07
CA PRO A 189 24.73 3.43 3.43
C PRO A 189 25.18 4.84 3.87
N GLU A 190 25.55 5.70 2.94
CA GLU A 190 25.90 7.10 3.19
C GLU A 190 24.75 7.94 3.77
N ASN A 191 23.52 7.48 3.66
CA ASN A 191 22.36 8.14 4.28
C ASN A 191 22.13 7.73 5.74
N ILE A 192 23.01 6.88 6.30
CA ILE A 192 22.87 6.37 7.66
C ILE A 192 23.90 7.06 8.55
N HIS A 193 23.43 7.73 9.58
CA HIS A 193 24.26 8.39 10.58
C HIS A 193 23.97 7.76 11.94
N TYR A 194 25.01 7.49 12.73
CA TYR A 194 24.89 6.89 14.05
C TYR A 194 25.17 7.96 15.11
N ASP A 195 24.28 8.05 16.11
CA ASP A 195 24.29 8.96 17.26
C ASP A 195 24.19 10.45 16.87
N LYS A 196 24.89 10.90 15.86
CA LYS A 196 24.89 12.31 15.38
C LYS A 196 24.95 12.34 13.85
N TRP A 197 24.51 13.48 13.29
CA TRP A 197 24.69 13.80 11.87
C TRP A 197 26.15 13.95 11.52
#